data_b392dfe55dcb1363fde2501834be80b7
#
_entry.id   b392dfe55dcb1363fde2501834be80b7
#
_cell.length_a   1.000
_cell.length_b   1.000
_cell.length_c   1.000
_cell.angle_alpha   90.00
_cell.angle_beta   90.00
_cell.angle_gamma   90.00
#
_symmetry.space_group_name_H-M   'P 1'
#
loop_
_entity.id
_entity.type
_entity.pdbx_description
1 polymer ?
#
loop_
_entity_poly.entity_id
_entity_poly.type
_entity_poly.pdbx_seq_one_letter_code
_entity_poly.pdbx_strand_id
1 'polypeptide(L)'
;MRSARWFVALGCAALLHGQGAVPCSCGANPPGPPRTRESRPYAQAPADLRPFANFTEPYYENYTKTVEYNGAAREAPMVKPEEVTEVRIGFLGPVEDHPDQKLGRMMLHGAELAIEEANQSGGYGGKPFRLMIHNDQAVWGASSNEIVKMAYDEKVWAMFGSISGDSTHIALRVSLKAEVPIVNSAATDPTIPETIIPWYLTTLQDDRVQSYTLARRIYSDLGLRKIALLRVNDRYGRFGVLKFKDASRRLGHPVLIEQKYMPGSTDFRRQLEIIGDSGADGVVIWGDSGPAGNILKQMRAAGMKQPVFGSFRVVGDDLLATAGEAADGLEAVYPFDPTRDDPMWAAFRQRFEKRYNVQPEVFASLAYDTMTILLQAICRGGLNRGHIRDALAGVETFKGVTGEMVFDPNSKNVVPLYLAKVHNGKYEFRRYPMQAPYARVGENGVQYHGPAVDNAGAGPIPIALFGPRAEEIAARLAPQAPGYRVVPVPSEVPWGQASTKLVKVIWDDHALAMIATDRNSSHLAEQLAVKAFVPMIALSEDRALTSTNIPWILRLPKETDPAEALRRVLDAAARSGPNRAALREQLIGGNP
;
A
#
# COMPACT_ATOMS: atom_id res chain seq x y z
N MET A 1 -7.63 13.43 -78.11
CA MET A 1 -8.42 13.87 -76.98
C MET A 1 -8.79 12.66 -76.15
N ARG A 2 -8.14 12.46 -75.02
CA ARG A 2 -8.55 11.82 -73.76
C ARG A 2 -7.30 11.60 -72.89
N SER A 3 -7.17 12.38 -71.86
CA SER A 3 -6.08 12.38 -70.92
C SER A 3 -6.16 11.18 -69.98
N ALA A 4 -5.10 10.39 -69.92
CA ALA A 4 -4.92 9.34 -68.93
C ALA A 4 -4.30 9.95 -67.65
N ARG A 5 -5.03 9.90 -66.51
CA ARG A 5 -4.53 10.22 -65.19
C ARG A 5 -3.85 8.99 -64.59
N TRP A 6 -2.57 9.10 -64.30
CA TRP A 6 -1.81 8.13 -63.51
C TRP A 6 -2.10 8.31 -62.02
N PHE A 7 -2.68 7.30 -61.40
CA PHE A 7 -2.74 7.21 -59.95
C PHE A 7 -1.42 6.58 -59.48
N VAL A 8 -0.64 7.36 -58.75
CA VAL A 8 0.50 6.83 -57.97
C VAL A 8 -0.07 6.33 -56.66
N ALA A 9 -0.11 5.02 -56.49
CA ALA A 9 -0.41 4.39 -55.20
C ALA A 9 0.84 4.52 -54.31
N LEU A 10 0.81 5.44 -53.35
CA LEU A 10 1.76 5.42 -52.23
C LEU A 10 1.37 4.26 -51.31
N GLY A 11 2.18 3.21 -51.34
CA GLY A 11 2.14 2.14 -50.37
C GLY A 11 2.56 2.68 -48.99
N CYS A 12 1.61 2.82 -48.09
CA CYS A 12 1.93 2.95 -46.68
C CYS A 12 2.53 1.63 -46.18
N ALA A 13 3.85 1.59 -46.09
CA ALA A 13 4.52 0.59 -45.27
C ALA A 13 4.15 0.88 -43.81
N ALA A 14 3.20 0.11 -43.27
CA ALA A 14 2.93 0.06 -41.85
C ALA A 14 4.17 -0.52 -41.17
N LEU A 15 5.04 0.35 -40.70
CA LEU A 15 6.04 0.01 -39.68
C LEU A 15 5.29 -0.46 -38.43
N LEU A 16 5.35 -1.75 -38.19
CA LEU A 16 5.03 -2.36 -36.90
C LEU A 16 5.98 -1.75 -35.83
N HIS A 17 5.64 -0.56 -35.37
CA HIS A 17 6.22 -0.05 -34.14
C HIS A 17 5.62 -0.89 -33.02
N GLY A 18 6.45 -1.72 -32.40
CA GLY A 18 6.11 -2.38 -31.15
C GLY A 18 5.53 -1.35 -30.20
N GLN A 19 4.44 -1.67 -29.53
CA GLN A 19 3.83 -0.84 -28.49
C GLN A 19 4.77 -0.79 -27.27
N GLY A 20 5.88 -0.08 -27.44
CA GLY A 20 6.75 0.38 -26.37
C GLY A 20 6.37 1.81 -26.03
N ALA A 21 6.60 2.23 -24.83
CA ALA A 21 6.38 3.53 -24.19
C ALA A 21 5.62 4.55 -25.04
N VAL A 22 4.39 4.86 -24.67
CA VAL A 22 3.59 5.89 -25.33
C VAL A 22 4.36 7.21 -25.27
N PRO A 23 4.70 7.85 -26.41
CA PRO A 23 5.43 9.10 -26.40
C PRO A 23 4.65 10.15 -25.58
N CYS A 24 5.35 10.88 -24.73
CA CYS A 24 4.80 12.01 -23.98
C CYS A 24 4.40 13.11 -24.98
N SER A 25 3.14 13.17 -25.37
CA SER A 25 2.61 14.33 -26.09
C SER A 25 2.41 15.46 -25.08
N CYS A 26 3.37 16.35 -24.96
CA CYS A 26 3.22 17.59 -24.20
C CYS A 26 2.19 18.50 -24.88
N GLY A 27 1.01 18.58 -24.32
CA GLY A 27 -0.10 19.38 -24.88
C GLY A 27 -1.47 18.86 -24.50
N ALA A 28 -1.53 17.81 -23.68
CA ALA A 28 -2.81 17.34 -23.17
C ALA A 28 -3.43 18.37 -22.23
N ASN A 29 -4.72 18.60 -22.36
CA ASN A 29 -5.51 19.35 -21.41
C ASN A 29 -5.26 18.83 -19.99
N PRO A 30 -5.27 19.68 -18.95
CA PRO A 30 -5.15 19.23 -17.58
C PRO A 30 -6.14 18.11 -17.31
N PRO A 31 -5.78 17.10 -16.50
CA PRO A 31 -6.68 16.01 -16.19
C PRO A 31 -7.99 16.57 -15.62
N GLY A 32 -9.10 15.99 -16.04
CA GLY A 32 -10.39 16.32 -15.46
C GLY A 32 -10.40 16.12 -13.94
N PRO A 33 -11.42 16.64 -13.25
CA PRO A 33 -11.53 16.47 -11.80
C PRO A 33 -11.52 14.98 -11.45
N PRO A 34 -10.96 14.61 -10.28
CA PRO A 34 -10.95 13.23 -9.82
C PRO A 34 -12.37 12.65 -9.82
N ARG A 35 -12.48 11.38 -10.16
CA ARG A 35 -13.76 10.68 -10.17
C ARG A 35 -14.35 10.65 -8.77
N THR A 36 -15.60 11.05 -8.63
CA THR A 36 -16.37 10.91 -7.40
C THR A 36 -17.34 9.73 -7.55
N ARG A 37 -17.36 8.85 -6.56
CA ARG A 37 -18.30 7.75 -6.48
C ARG A 37 -18.89 7.68 -5.09
N GLU A 38 -20.10 7.20 -4.98
CA GLU A 38 -20.75 7.04 -3.69
C GLU A 38 -20.19 5.81 -2.95
N SER A 39 -19.91 5.95 -1.67
CA SER A 39 -19.58 4.84 -0.81
C SER A 39 -20.83 4.00 -0.51
N ARG A 40 -20.65 2.69 -0.31
CA ARG A 40 -21.71 1.77 0.04
C ARG A 40 -21.46 1.14 1.40
N PRO A 41 -22.52 0.84 2.16
CA PRO A 41 -22.38 0.16 3.43
C PRO A 41 -21.71 -1.22 3.28
N TYR A 42 -20.99 -1.63 4.31
CA TYR A 42 -20.34 -2.94 4.38
C TYR A 42 -21.31 -4.11 4.21
N ALA A 43 -22.56 -3.97 4.70
CA ALA A 43 -23.61 -4.98 4.53
C ALA A 43 -23.89 -5.35 3.07
N GLN A 44 -23.50 -4.50 2.12
CA GLN A 44 -23.63 -4.73 0.68
C GLN A 44 -22.35 -5.29 0.05
N ALA A 45 -21.48 -5.89 0.84
CA ALA A 45 -20.23 -6.48 0.35
C ALA A 45 -20.49 -7.48 -0.80
N PRO A 46 -19.59 -7.56 -1.77
CA PRO A 46 -19.65 -8.53 -2.87
C PRO A 46 -19.77 -9.96 -2.38
N ALA A 47 -20.40 -10.81 -3.20
CA ALA A 47 -20.72 -12.20 -2.82
C ALA A 47 -19.50 -13.05 -2.48
N ASP A 48 -18.38 -12.83 -3.16
CA ASP A 48 -17.10 -13.51 -2.93
C ASP A 48 -16.44 -13.13 -1.59
N LEU A 49 -16.80 -11.97 -1.06
CA LEU A 49 -16.33 -11.50 0.22
C LEU A 49 -17.26 -11.88 1.39
N ARG A 50 -18.51 -12.29 1.12
CA ARG A 50 -19.50 -12.65 2.15
C ARG A 50 -19.04 -13.73 3.12
N PRO A 51 -18.27 -14.75 2.72
CA PRO A 51 -17.76 -15.74 3.67
C PRO A 51 -16.96 -15.13 4.83
N PHE A 52 -16.39 -13.93 4.63
CA PHE A 52 -15.62 -13.20 5.62
C PHE A 52 -16.45 -12.16 6.38
N ALA A 53 -17.68 -11.93 6.01
CA ALA A 53 -18.55 -10.86 6.54
C ALA A 53 -19.30 -11.27 7.82
N ASN A 54 -18.92 -12.37 8.48
CA ASN A 54 -19.51 -12.81 9.75
C ASN A 54 -19.02 -12.05 10.99
N PHE A 55 -18.12 -11.08 10.80
CA PHE A 55 -17.67 -10.16 11.82
C PHE A 55 -18.21 -8.75 11.56
N THR A 56 -18.40 -7.96 12.60
CA THR A 56 -18.90 -6.58 12.51
C THR A 56 -17.93 -5.62 11.84
N GLU A 57 -16.62 -5.92 11.90
CA GLU A 57 -15.57 -5.12 11.26
C GLU A 57 -15.40 -5.52 9.80
N PRO A 58 -15.25 -4.57 8.88
CA PRO A 58 -14.92 -4.87 7.50
C PRO A 58 -13.55 -5.54 7.42
N TYR A 59 -13.44 -6.57 6.62
CA TYR A 59 -12.19 -7.28 6.39
C TYR A 59 -11.51 -6.84 5.08
N TYR A 60 -12.27 -6.19 4.21
CA TYR A 60 -11.81 -5.63 2.95
C TYR A 60 -12.41 -4.25 2.74
N GLU A 61 -11.61 -3.36 2.21
CA GLU A 61 -11.99 -1.98 1.95
C GLU A 61 -11.95 -1.70 0.47
N ASN A 62 -13.08 -1.26 -0.04
CA ASN A 62 -13.21 -0.81 -1.41
C ASN A 62 -13.91 0.54 -1.39
N TYR A 63 -13.18 1.59 -1.71
CA TYR A 63 -13.70 2.94 -1.70
C TYR A 63 -14.39 3.25 -3.02
N THR A 64 -15.56 3.83 -2.91
CA THR A 64 -16.35 4.25 -4.07
C THR A 64 -16.25 5.74 -4.34
N LYS A 65 -15.61 6.48 -3.44
CA LYS A 65 -15.38 7.92 -3.55
C LYS A 65 -13.90 8.21 -3.44
N THR A 66 -13.37 8.91 -4.43
CA THR A 66 -12.00 9.40 -4.41
C THR A 66 -11.80 10.38 -3.25
N VAL A 67 -10.69 10.26 -2.53
CA VAL A 67 -10.32 11.23 -1.51
C VAL A 67 -9.99 12.55 -2.19
N GLU A 68 -10.68 13.61 -1.78
CA GLU A 68 -10.46 14.93 -2.33
C GLU A 68 -9.09 15.49 -1.93
N TYR A 69 -8.50 16.23 -2.85
CA TYR A 69 -7.29 16.97 -2.63
C TYR A 69 -7.57 18.47 -2.76
N ASN A 70 -7.25 19.23 -1.74
CA ASN A 70 -7.47 20.67 -1.67
C ASN A 70 -6.21 21.47 -1.27
N GLY A 71 -5.01 20.90 -1.51
CA GLY A 71 -3.74 21.54 -1.21
C GLY A 71 -3.30 22.57 -2.23
N ALA A 72 -2.25 23.31 -1.88
CA ALA A 72 -1.77 24.46 -2.66
C ALA A 72 -1.02 24.09 -3.95
N ALA A 73 -0.50 22.86 -4.05
CA ALA A 73 0.30 22.46 -5.22
C ALA A 73 -0.49 22.54 -6.53
N ARG A 74 -1.82 22.28 -6.50
CA ARG A 74 -2.66 22.39 -7.70
C ARG A 74 -2.73 23.82 -8.24
N GLU A 75 -2.73 24.82 -7.35
CA GLU A 75 -2.80 26.23 -7.69
C GLU A 75 -1.43 26.82 -8.07
N ALA A 76 -0.34 26.09 -7.81
CA ALA A 76 1.00 26.50 -8.19
C ALA A 76 1.11 26.66 -9.71
N PRO A 77 1.87 27.64 -10.21
CA PRO A 77 2.09 27.80 -11.64
C PRO A 77 2.64 26.54 -12.28
N MET A 78 2.14 26.20 -13.48
CA MET A 78 2.70 25.13 -14.28
C MET A 78 4.11 25.51 -14.72
N VAL A 79 5.10 24.67 -14.41
CA VAL A 79 6.46 24.84 -14.90
C VAL A 79 6.55 24.35 -16.34
N LYS A 80 7.11 25.17 -17.21
CA LYS A 80 7.25 24.83 -18.65
C LYS A 80 8.50 24.01 -18.90
N PRO A 81 8.52 23.18 -19.95
CA PRO A 81 9.72 22.39 -20.31
C PRO A 81 11.00 23.22 -20.46
N GLU A 82 10.88 24.47 -20.94
CA GLU A 82 12.01 25.37 -21.14
C GLU A 82 12.66 25.81 -19.83
N GLU A 83 11.91 25.77 -18.73
CA GLU A 83 12.37 26.21 -17.39
C GLU A 83 13.14 25.11 -16.65
N VAL A 84 13.21 23.90 -17.19
CA VAL A 84 13.93 22.77 -16.59
C VAL A 84 14.96 22.18 -17.55
N THR A 85 16.01 21.61 -17.03
CA THR A 85 16.99 20.84 -17.79
C THR A 85 16.66 19.36 -17.86
N GLU A 86 15.97 18.86 -16.84
CA GLU A 86 15.58 17.46 -16.66
C GLU A 86 14.32 17.38 -15.78
N VAL A 87 13.58 16.25 -15.92
CA VAL A 87 12.42 15.97 -15.05
C VAL A 87 12.83 14.92 -14.03
N ARG A 88 12.99 15.34 -12.77
CA ARG A 88 13.48 14.50 -11.67
C ARG A 88 12.37 13.68 -11.06
N ILE A 89 12.63 12.38 -10.89
CA ILE A 89 11.77 11.42 -10.18
C ILE A 89 12.62 10.79 -9.08
N GLY A 90 12.14 10.81 -7.84
CA GLY A 90 12.83 10.17 -6.72
C GLY A 90 12.58 8.66 -6.71
N PHE A 91 13.62 7.87 -6.51
CA PHE A 91 13.53 6.44 -6.26
C PHE A 91 14.05 6.13 -4.86
N LEU A 92 13.24 5.42 -4.07
CA LEU A 92 13.62 4.92 -2.75
C LEU A 92 13.54 3.39 -2.77
N GLY A 93 14.62 2.72 -2.50
CA GLY A 93 14.65 1.26 -2.42
C GLY A 93 15.91 0.74 -1.77
N PRO A 94 15.89 -0.49 -1.22
CA PRO A 94 17.07 -1.12 -0.64
C PRO A 94 18.01 -1.60 -1.74
N VAL A 95 18.87 -0.72 -2.23
CA VAL A 95 19.79 -1.01 -3.35
C VAL A 95 21.20 -1.36 -2.90
N GLU A 96 21.56 -1.06 -1.64
CA GLU A 96 22.88 -1.32 -1.03
C GLU A 96 22.71 -1.73 0.43
N ASP A 97 23.58 -2.60 0.90
CA ASP A 97 23.75 -3.00 2.31
C ASP A 97 22.45 -3.36 3.05
N HIS A 98 21.55 -4.09 2.38
CA HIS A 98 20.26 -4.48 2.92
C HIS A 98 19.90 -5.94 2.58
N PRO A 99 19.22 -6.70 3.48
CA PRO A 99 18.76 -8.05 3.17
C PRO A 99 17.94 -8.17 1.89
N ASP A 100 17.08 -7.18 1.60
CA ASP A 100 16.24 -7.11 0.40
C ASP A 100 16.94 -6.44 -0.80
N GLN A 101 18.27 -6.28 -0.78
CA GLN A 101 19.02 -5.59 -1.84
C GLN A 101 18.77 -6.19 -3.23
N LYS A 102 18.70 -7.52 -3.35
CA LYS A 102 18.39 -8.18 -4.62
C LYS A 102 17.04 -7.71 -5.16
N LEU A 103 16.03 -7.65 -4.33
CA LEU A 103 14.67 -7.22 -4.69
C LEU A 103 14.62 -5.73 -5.04
N GLY A 104 15.31 -4.90 -4.26
CA GLY A 104 15.43 -3.45 -4.50
C GLY A 104 16.11 -3.14 -5.82
N ARG A 105 17.17 -3.87 -6.18
CA ARG A 105 17.84 -3.73 -7.47
C ARG A 105 16.97 -4.16 -8.65
N MET A 106 16.19 -5.25 -8.49
CA MET A 106 15.23 -5.66 -9.52
C MET A 106 14.16 -4.59 -9.74
N MET A 107 13.64 -3.99 -8.65
CA MET A 107 12.71 -2.86 -8.74
C MET A 107 13.34 -1.65 -9.45
N LEU A 108 14.60 -1.32 -9.13
CA LEU A 108 15.34 -0.24 -9.77
C LEU A 108 15.51 -0.49 -11.28
N HIS A 109 15.94 -1.69 -11.68
CA HIS A 109 16.14 -2.05 -13.08
C HIS A 109 14.84 -1.91 -13.90
N GLY A 110 13.69 -2.31 -13.34
CA GLY A 110 12.40 -2.11 -14.00
C GLY A 110 12.07 -0.64 -14.23
N ALA A 111 12.28 0.20 -13.19
CA ALA A 111 12.05 1.63 -13.28
C ALA A 111 13.01 2.33 -14.24
N GLU A 112 14.30 1.97 -14.22
CA GLU A 112 15.31 2.51 -15.15
C GLU A 112 14.98 2.18 -16.61
N LEU A 113 14.59 0.94 -16.90
CA LEU A 113 14.24 0.55 -18.28
C LEU A 113 13.07 1.38 -18.81
N ALA A 114 12.03 1.62 -18.00
CA ALA A 114 10.91 2.46 -18.39
C ALA A 114 11.33 3.91 -18.68
N ILE A 115 12.23 4.46 -17.87
CA ILE A 115 12.78 5.81 -18.05
C ILE A 115 13.67 5.87 -19.29
N GLU A 116 14.54 4.88 -19.52
CA GLU A 116 15.40 4.81 -20.69
C GLU A 116 14.57 4.82 -21.98
N GLU A 117 13.51 4.02 -22.04
CA GLU A 117 12.60 3.94 -23.19
C GLU A 117 11.81 5.26 -23.41
N ALA A 118 11.34 5.87 -22.32
CA ALA A 118 10.67 7.17 -22.40
C ALA A 118 11.62 8.27 -22.91
N ASN A 119 12.87 8.27 -22.47
CA ASN A 119 13.89 9.22 -22.94
C ASN A 119 14.27 8.99 -24.42
N GLN A 120 14.37 7.73 -24.84
CA GLN A 120 14.57 7.40 -26.26
C GLN A 120 13.40 7.86 -27.14
N SER A 121 12.20 7.95 -26.56
CA SER A 121 10.99 8.44 -27.22
C SER A 121 10.85 9.97 -27.16
N GLY A 122 11.87 10.69 -26.69
CA GLY A 122 11.92 12.17 -26.64
C GLY A 122 11.70 12.79 -25.27
N GLY A 123 11.51 12.00 -24.22
CA GLY A 123 11.34 12.49 -22.85
C GLY A 123 10.11 13.39 -22.65
N TYR A 124 10.19 14.35 -21.75
CA TYR A 124 9.15 15.33 -21.48
C TYR A 124 9.42 16.63 -22.26
N GLY A 125 8.76 16.83 -23.40
CA GLY A 125 8.99 18.02 -24.22
C GLY A 125 10.46 18.22 -24.64
N GLY A 126 11.17 17.13 -24.95
CA GLY A 126 12.60 17.15 -25.30
C GLY A 126 13.53 17.15 -24.07
N LYS A 127 13.01 17.12 -22.85
CA LYS A 127 13.80 17.03 -21.62
C LYS A 127 13.84 15.61 -21.08
N PRO A 128 15.02 15.10 -20.66
CA PRO A 128 15.11 13.75 -20.15
C PRO A 128 14.45 13.63 -18.76
N PHE A 129 13.80 12.49 -18.54
CA PHE A 129 13.50 12.02 -17.18
C PHE A 129 14.77 11.52 -16.52
N ARG A 130 14.96 11.85 -15.25
CA ARG A 130 16.08 11.41 -14.46
C ARG A 130 15.65 10.82 -13.13
N LEU A 131 16.16 9.62 -12.83
CA LEU A 131 15.92 8.96 -11.57
C LEU A 131 16.96 9.43 -10.54
N MET A 132 16.48 9.96 -9.42
CA MET A 132 17.27 10.32 -8.25
C MET A 132 17.21 9.13 -7.30
N ILE A 133 18.30 8.34 -7.24
CA ILE A 133 18.31 7.05 -6.54
C ILE A 133 18.77 7.25 -5.11
N HIS A 134 17.94 6.82 -4.15
CA HIS A 134 18.22 6.86 -2.72
C HIS A 134 18.11 5.47 -2.12
N ASN A 135 19.10 5.08 -1.31
CA ASN A 135 19.13 3.79 -0.65
C ASN A 135 18.23 3.79 0.58
N ASP A 136 17.29 2.86 0.61
CA ASP A 136 16.43 2.60 1.77
C ASP A 136 17.14 1.62 2.72
N GLN A 137 17.67 2.14 3.82
CA GLN A 137 18.33 1.32 4.84
C GLN A 137 17.35 0.68 5.82
N ALA A 138 16.03 0.88 5.64
CA ALA A 138 14.97 0.48 6.58
C ALA A 138 15.17 1.02 8.01
N VAL A 139 16.07 1.98 8.19
CA VAL A 139 16.29 2.70 9.44
C VAL A 139 15.50 4.00 9.40
N TRP A 140 14.58 4.15 10.32
CA TRP A 140 13.58 5.22 10.31
C TRP A 140 14.16 6.63 10.07
N GLY A 141 15.23 6.99 10.78
CA GLY A 141 15.88 8.31 10.63
C GLY A 141 16.60 8.49 9.30
N ALA A 142 17.28 7.45 8.81
CA ALA A 142 18.03 7.51 7.56
C ALA A 142 17.07 7.63 6.37
N SER A 143 16.08 6.77 6.26
CA SER A 143 15.06 6.82 5.19
C SER A 143 14.30 8.15 5.19
N SER A 144 14.01 8.72 6.37
CA SER A 144 13.36 10.04 6.49
C SER A 144 14.20 11.14 5.86
N ASN A 145 15.51 11.17 6.12
CA ASN A 145 16.40 12.18 5.57
C ASN A 145 16.47 12.11 4.04
N GLU A 146 16.57 10.89 3.48
CA GLU A 146 16.62 10.70 2.04
C GLU A 146 15.30 11.16 1.36
N ILE A 147 14.15 10.88 1.97
CA ILE A 147 12.85 11.31 1.43
C ILE A 147 12.69 12.83 1.51
N VAL A 148 13.12 13.46 2.61
CA VAL A 148 13.10 14.93 2.76
C VAL A 148 13.99 15.57 1.71
N LYS A 149 15.19 15.04 1.48
CA LYS A 149 16.13 15.52 0.46
C LYS A 149 15.51 15.45 -0.94
N MET A 150 14.91 14.34 -1.31
CA MET A 150 14.18 14.22 -2.60
C MET A 150 13.10 15.29 -2.75
N ALA A 151 12.29 15.50 -1.71
CA ALA A 151 11.13 16.39 -1.78
C ALA A 151 11.50 17.87 -1.85
N TYR A 152 12.49 18.31 -1.05
CA TYR A 152 12.78 19.72 -0.79
C TYR A 152 14.09 20.21 -1.44
N ASP A 153 15.15 19.39 -1.45
CA ASP A 153 16.45 19.79 -2.02
C ASP A 153 16.52 19.47 -3.52
N GLU A 154 16.20 18.24 -3.89
CA GLU A 154 16.20 17.78 -5.28
C GLU A 154 14.92 18.18 -6.02
N LYS A 155 13.85 18.51 -5.28
CA LYS A 155 12.58 19.00 -5.80
C LYS A 155 11.97 18.06 -6.85
N VAL A 156 11.98 16.76 -6.58
CA VAL A 156 11.42 15.76 -7.48
C VAL A 156 9.94 16.01 -7.75
N TRP A 157 9.48 15.65 -8.94
CA TRP A 157 8.08 15.81 -9.35
C TRP A 157 7.18 14.71 -8.78
N ALA A 158 7.75 13.53 -8.56
CA ALA A 158 7.10 12.40 -7.92
C ALA A 158 8.15 11.48 -7.28
N MET A 159 7.71 10.57 -6.40
CA MET A 159 8.55 9.55 -5.77
C MET A 159 8.07 8.16 -6.18
N PHE A 160 9.00 7.20 -6.22
CA PHE A 160 8.77 5.79 -6.51
C PHE A 160 9.41 4.91 -5.43
N GLY A 161 8.66 3.94 -4.90
CA GLY A 161 9.14 2.97 -3.89
C GLY A 161 8.58 3.29 -2.50
N SER A 162 8.96 2.58 -1.41
CA SER A 162 9.96 1.52 -1.29
C SER A 162 9.33 0.12 -1.21
N ILE A 163 10.18 -0.93 -1.06
CA ILE A 163 9.72 -2.30 -0.70
C ILE A 163 9.25 -2.33 0.76
N SER A 164 9.92 -1.58 1.62
CA SER A 164 9.61 -1.50 3.05
C SER A 164 8.32 -0.75 3.32
N GLY A 165 7.38 -1.38 4.05
CA GLY A 165 6.18 -0.70 4.54
C GLY A 165 6.50 0.44 5.50
N ASP A 166 7.55 0.33 6.34
CA ASP A 166 7.99 1.39 7.25
C ASP A 166 8.45 2.63 6.48
N SER A 167 9.34 2.44 5.51
CA SER A 167 9.87 3.52 4.69
C SER A 167 8.79 4.16 3.82
N THR A 168 7.85 3.35 3.30
CA THR A 168 6.70 3.87 2.55
C THR A 168 5.78 4.72 3.43
N HIS A 169 5.55 4.34 4.70
CA HIS A 169 4.81 5.19 5.64
C HIS A 169 5.50 6.52 5.93
N ILE A 170 6.84 6.52 6.01
CA ILE A 170 7.61 7.76 6.16
C ILE A 170 7.47 8.62 4.91
N ALA A 171 7.63 8.00 3.74
CA ALA A 171 7.49 8.67 2.46
C ALA A 171 6.11 9.34 2.31
N LEU A 172 5.04 8.66 2.71
CA LEU A 172 3.68 9.24 2.70
C LEU A 172 3.54 10.47 3.59
N ARG A 173 4.21 10.51 4.73
CA ARG A 173 4.17 11.69 5.62
C ARG A 173 4.85 12.90 5.02
N VAL A 174 6.01 12.68 4.41
CA VAL A 174 6.72 13.75 3.69
C VAL A 174 5.92 14.16 2.46
N SER A 175 5.41 13.19 1.69
CA SER A 175 4.52 13.41 0.55
C SER A 175 3.34 14.32 0.89
N LEU A 176 2.68 14.04 2.01
CA LEU A 176 1.55 14.80 2.50
C LEU A 176 1.89 16.27 2.76
N LYS A 177 3.08 16.56 3.31
CA LYS A 177 3.54 17.92 3.62
C LYS A 177 4.15 18.63 2.43
N ALA A 178 4.90 17.91 1.60
CA ALA A 178 5.57 18.43 0.43
C ALA A 178 4.66 18.44 -0.83
N GLU A 179 3.48 17.84 -0.71
CA GLU A 179 2.53 17.66 -1.81
C GLU A 179 3.21 17.01 -3.04
N VAL A 180 3.89 15.87 -2.81
CA VAL A 180 4.59 15.10 -3.84
C VAL A 180 3.91 13.75 -4.01
N PRO A 181 3.41 13.39 -5.21
CA PRO A 181 2.81 12.08 -5.44
C PRO A 181 3.82 10.94 -5.30
N ILE A 182 3.36 9.80 -4.76
CA ILE A 182 4.13 8.57 -4.62
C ILE A 182 3.44 7.46 -5.39
N VAL A 183 4.22 6.71 -6.16
CA VAL A 183 3.80 5.43 -6.73
C VAL A 183 4.61 4.28 -6.12
N ASN A 184 3.99 3.12 -5.97
CA ASN A 184 4.62 1.96 -5.35
C ASN A 184 4.25 0.66 -6.07
N SER A 185 5.23 -0.22 -6.26
CA SER A 185 5.07 -1.51 -6.93
C SER A 185 5.43 -2.71 -6.05
N ALA A 186 5.75 -2.48 -4.76
CA ALA A 186 6.42 -3.50 -3.96
C ALA A 186 5.96 -3.61 -2.51
N ALA A 187 5.56 -2.51 -1.87
CA ALA A 187 5.08 -2.54 -0.49
C ALA A 187 3.66 -3.14 -0.42
N THR A 188 3.51 -4.19 0.36
CA THR A 188 2.24 -4.92 0.52
C THR A 188 1.51 -4.64 1.82
N ASP A 189 2.03 -3.74 2.65
CA ASP A 189 1.39 -3.35 3.91
C ASP A 189 0.02 -2.67 3.63
N PRO A 190 -1.10 -3.30 3.98
CA PRO A 190 -2.42 -2.77 3.67
C PRO A 190 -2.74 -1.48 4.40
N THR A 191 -2.04 -1.17 5.50
CA THR A 191 -2.25 0.08 6.23
C THR A 191 -1.80 1.31 5.46
N ILE A 192 -1.01 1.14 4.39
CA ILE A 192 -0.56 2.25 3.55
C ILE A 192 -1.72 2.86 2.75
N PRO A 193 -2.40 2.12 1.86
CA PRO A 193 -3.56 2.66 1.14
C PRO A 193 -4.76 2.91 2.06
N GLU A 194 -4.89 2.16 3.17
CA GLU A 194 -5.96 2.32 4.15
C GLU A 194 -5.91 3.66 4.91
N THR A 195 -4.78 4.37 4.92
CA THR A 195 -4.70 5.73 5.47
C THR A 195 -5.48 6.75 4.65
N ILE A 196 -5.86 6.42 3.42
CA ILE A 196 -6.61 7.27 2.48
C ILE A 196 -5.85 8.57 2.18
N ILE A 197 -4.53 8.54 2.18
CA ILE A 197 -3.72 9.70 1.79
C ILE A 197 -3.82 9.88 0.27
N PRO A 198 -4.23 11.06 -0.21
CA PRO A 198 -4.57 11.28 -1.62
C PRO A 198 -3.36 11.34 -2.57
N TRP A 199 -2.16 11.03 -2.10
CA TRP A 199 -0.90 11.14 -2.82
C TRP A 199 -0.28 9.81 -3.22
N TYR A 200 -1.01 8.70 -3.06
CA TYR A 200 -0.46 7.35 -3.21
C TYR A 200 -1.18 6.54 -4.27
N LEU A 201 -0.40 5.86 -5.14
CA LEU A 201 -0.88 4.84 -6.07
C LEU A 201 -0.07 3.56 -5.88
N THR A 202 -0.72 2.39 -5.86
CA THR A 202 -0.04 1.10 -5.77
C THR A 202 -0.54 0.11 -6.81
N THR A 203 0.41 -0.59 -7.44
CA THR A 203 0.13 -1.59 -8.49
C THR A 203 0.14 -3.02 -7.97
N LEU A 204 0.79 -3.28 -6.82
CA LEU A 204 0.81 -4.60 -6.20
C LEU A 204 -0.34 -4.74 -5.19
N GLN A 205 -1.02 -5.88 -5.22
CA GLN A 205 -2.05 -6.23 -4.25
C GLN A 205 -1.43 -6.44 -2.87
N ASP A 206 -2.06 -5.87 -1.87
CA ASP A 206 -1.59 -5.88 -0.48
C ASP A 206 -1.73 -7.25 0.22
N ASP A 207 -1.13 -7.34 1.41
CA ASP A 207 -1.14 -8.56 2.22
C ASP A 207 -2.54 -8.99 2.65
N ARG A 208 -3.50 -8.08 2.71
CA ARG A 208 -4.89 -8.42 2.99
C ARG A 208 -5.48 -9.24 1.85
N VAL A 209 -5.35 -8.74 0.62
CA VAL A 209 -5.84 -9.43 -0.59
C VAL A 209 -5.17 -10.80 -0.73
N GLN A 210 -3.86 -10.86 -0.53
CA GLN A 210 -3.10 -12.11 -0.57
C GLN A 210 -3.58 -13.11 0.48
N SER A 211 -3.72 -12.67 1.72
CA SER A 211 -4.15 -13.49 2.85
C SER A 211 -5.56 -14.03 2.68
N TYR A 212 -6.50 -13.18 2.24
CA TYR A 212 -7.89 -13.61 2.03
C TYR A 212 -8.00 -14.59 0.86
N THR A 213 -7.22 -14.39 -0.20
CA THR A 213 -7.14 -15.33 -1.32
C THR A 213 -6.65 -16.70 -0.85
N LEU A 214 -5.54 -16.74 -0.10
CA LEU A 214 -5.00 -17.99 0.45
C LEU A 214 -5.96 -18.65 1.44
N ALA A 215 -6.52 -17.90 2.37
CA ALA A 215 -7.45 -18.44 3.36
C ALA A 215 -8.67 -19.09 2.70
N ARG A 216 -9.25 -18.43 1.70
CA ARG A 216 -10.35 -19.00 0.91
C ARG A 216 -9.94 -20.28 0.20
N ARG A 217 -8.76 -20.25 -0.48
CA ARG A 217 -8.23 -21.43 -1.16
C ARG A 217 -8.05 -22.61 -0.20
N ILE A 218 -7.44 -22.35 0.97
CA ILE A 218 -7.10 -23.37 1.97
C ILE A 218 -8.35 -23.93 2.65
N TYR A 219 -9.20 -23.06 3.20
CA TYR A 219 -10.31 -23.50 4.04
C TYR A 219 -11.57 -23.83 3.25
N SER A 220 -11.89 -23.07 2.20
CA SER A 220 -13.12 -23.26 1.43
C SER A 220 -12.94 -24.25 0.28
N ASP A 221 -11.88 -24.11 -0.53
CA ASP A 221 -11.71 -24.96 -1.71
C ASP A 221 -11.10 -26.32 -1.35
N LEU A 222 -10.06 -26.34 -0.50
CA LEU A 222 -9.35 -27.55 -0.14
C LEU A 222 -9.87 -28.22 1.13
N GLY A 223 -10.67 -27.53 1.92
CA GLY A 223 -11.29 -28.08 3.12
C GLY A 223 -10.35 -28.33 4.28
N LEU A 224 -9.11 -27.79 4.26
CA LEU A 224 -8.18 -27.88 5.38
C LEU A 224 -8.72 -27.11 6.59
N ARG A 225 -8.26 -27.45 7.80
CA ARG A 225 -8.80 -26.87 9.04
C ARG A 225 -7.75 -26.37 10.01
N LYS A 226 -6.60 -27.03 10.10
CA LYS A 226 -5.54 -26.78 11.09
C LYS A 226 -4.29 -26.30 10.37
N ILE A 227 -4.10 -24.99 10.30
CA ILE A 227 -3.00 -24.38 9.57
C ILE A 227 -1.92 -23.91 10.52
N ALA A 228 -0.68 -24.30 10.25
CA ALA A 228 0.51 -23.73 10.85
C ALA A 228 1.04 -22.57 9.98
N LEU A 229 1.53 -21.53 10.63
CA LEU A 229 2.24 -20.42 9.96
C LEU A 229 3.73 -20.50 10.26
N LEU A 230 4.55 -20.31 9.22
CA LEU A 230 6.00 -20.13 9.34
C LEU A 230 6.39 -18.84 8.61
N ARG A 231 6.86 -17.84 9.35
CA ARG A 231 7.15 -16.53 8.78
C ARG A 231 8.55 -16.03 9.07
N VAL A 232 9.04 -15.17 8.19
CA VAL A 232 10.21 -14.34 8.48
C VAL A 232 9.91 -13.35 9.62
N ASN A 233 10.89 -13.11 10.50
CA ASN A 233 10.73 -12.24 11.66
C ASN A 233 11.12 -10.77 11.35
N ASP A 234 10.53 -10.22 10.34
CA ASP A 234 10.60 -8.81 9.97
C ASP A 234 9.20 -8.18 9.91
N ARG A 235 9.09 -6.95 9.38
CA ARG A 235 7.80 -6.28 9.22
C ARG A 235 6.91 -7.02 8.20
N TYR A 236 7.47 -7.41 7.06
CA TYR A 236 6.73 -8.11 6.01
C TYR A 236 6.05 -9.38 6.56
N GLY A 237 6.84 -10.23 7.22
CA GLY A 237 6.30 -11.46 7.81
C GLY A 237 5.25 -11.20 8.90
N ARG A 238 5.46 -10.19 9.76
CA ARG A 238 4.52 -9.90 10.85
C ARG A 238 3.17 -9.39 10.35
N PHE A 239 3.16 -8.46 9.40
CA PHE A 239 1.92 -7.86 8.91
C PHE A 239 1.15 -8.80 8.00
N GLY A 240 1.84 -9.54 7.13
CA GLY A 240 1.21 -10.53 6.27
C GLY A 240 0.47 -11.62 7.05
N VAL A 241 1.14 -12.26 8.01
CA VAL A 241 0.48 -13.29 8.82
C VAL A 241 -0.62 -12.73 9.73
N LEU A 242 -0.54 -11.46 10.13
CA LEU A 242 -1.63 -10.83 10.88
C LEU A 242 -2.92 -10.81 10.05
N LYS A 243 -2.82 -10.47 8.76
CA LYS A 243 -3.96 -10.49 7.84
C LYS A 243 -4.45 -11.90 7.54
N PHE A 244 -3.53 -12.87 7.43
CA PHE A 244 -3.92 -14.28 7.27
C PHE A 244 -4.66 -14.80 8.51
N LYS A 245 -4.19 -14.49 9.72
CA LYS A 245 -4.86 -14.85 10.98
C LYS A 245 -6.25 -14.23 11.08
N ASP A 246 -6.43 -12.98 10.62
CA ASP A 246 -7.73 -12.34 10.55
C ASP A 246 -8.67 -13.08 9.61
N ALA A 247 -8.24 -13.37 8.37
CA ALA A 247 -9.01 -14.12 7.40
C ALA A 247 -9.41 -15.52 7.90
N SER A 248 -8.45 -16.24 8.50
CA SER A 248 -8.67 -17.57 9.08
C SER A 248 -9.72 -17.56 10.19
N ARG A 249 -9.61 -16.60 11.10
CA ARG A 249 -10.58 -16.40 12.19
C ARG A 249 -11.99 -16.12 11.65
N ARG A 250 -12.12 -15.28 10.64
CA ARG A 250 -13.40 -14.92 10.00
C ARG A 250 -14.07 -16.12 9.33
N LEU A 251 -13.28 -17.06 8.81
CA LEU A 251 -13.78 -18.32 8.28
C LEU A 251 -14.05 -19.39 9.35
N GLY A 252 -13.84 -19.07 10.62
CA GLY A 252 -14.07 -20.00 11.74
C GLY A 252 -12.93 -20.98 11.98
N HIS A 253 -11.74 -20.74 11.40
CA HIS A 253 -10.57 -21.62 11.50
C HIS A 253 -9.36 -20.85 12.01
N PRO A 254 -9.30 -20.45 13.30
CA PRO A 254 -8.12 -19.79 13.84
C PRO A 254 -6.85 -20.58 13.54
N VAL A 255 -5.78 -19.86 13.23
CA VAL A 255 -4.47 -20.48 13.00
C VAL A 255 -4.05 -21.32 14.21
N LEU A 256 -3.60 -22.56 13.95
CA LEU A 256 -3.24 -23.51 14.99
C LEU A 256 -1.97 -23.09 15.74
N ILE A 257 -0.93 -22.74 14.99
CA ILE A 257 0.38 -22.36 15.54
C ILE A 257 1.11 -21.41 14.60
N GLU A 258 1.91 -20.51 15.17
CA GLU A 258 2.80 -19.62 14.43
C GLU A 258 4.24 -19.83 14.87
N GLN A 259 5.12 -20.09 13.91
CA GLN A 259 6.57 -20.14 14.09
C GLN A 259 7.23 -19.01 13.29
N LYS A 260 8.39 -18.56 13.77
CA LYS A 260 9.16 -17.49 13.13
C LYS A 260 10.63 -17.91 12.94
N TYR A 261 11.25 -17.34 11.92
CA TYR A 261 12.68 -17.46 11.67
C TYR A 261 13.29 -16.07 11.39
N MET A 262 14.59 -15.93 11.64
CA MET A 262 15.27 -14.66 11.40
C MET A 262 15.64 -14.51 9.92
N PRO A 263 15.66 -13.28 9.36
CA PRO A 263 16.24 -13.05 8.05
C PRO A 263 17.64 -13.68 7.93
N GLY A 264 17.93 -14.31 6.80
CA GLY A 264 19.20 -15.01 6.58
C GLY A 264 19.30 -16.41 7.19
N SER A 265 18.28 -16.91 7.90
CA SER A 265 18.25 -18.28 8.40
C SER A 265 18.28 -19.30 7.27
N THR A 266 19.03 -20.38 7.47
CA THR A 266 19.14 -21.53 6.55
C THR A 266 18.74 -22.86 7.20
N ASP A 267 18.63 -22.90 8.52
CA ASP A 267 18.21 -24.07 9.30
C ASP A 267 16.85 -23.79 9.96
N PHE A 268 15.87 -24.63 9.68
CA PHE A 268 14.48 -24.52 10.13
C PHE A 268 14.00 -25.76 10.90
N ARG A 269 14.89 -26.71 11.19
CA ARG A 269 14.54 -28.01 11.79
C ARG A 269 13.75 -27.88 13.07
N ARG A 270 14.13 -26.93 13.95
CA ARG A 270 13.40 -26.68 15.20
C ARG A 270 11.96 -26.22 14.98
N GLN A 271 11.75 -25.28 14.06
CA GLN A 271 10.42 -24.79 13.73
C GLN A 271 9.57 -25.89 13.08
N LEU A 272 10.19 -26.70 12.21
CA LEU A 272 9.53 -27.80 11.52
C LEU A 272 9.15 -28.93 12.46
N GLU A 273 9.99 -29.28 13.44
CA GLU A 273 9.64 -30.20 14.51
C GLU A 273 8.38 -29.75 15.26
N ILE A 274 8.35 -28.50 15.74
CA ILE A 274 7.19 -27.96 16.44
C ILE A 274 5.93 -27.96 15.56
N ILE A 275 6.07 -27.66 14.27
CA ILE A 275 4.94 -27.71 13.32
C ILE A 275 4.50 -29.16 13.09
N GLY A 276 5.43 -30.10 12.95
CA GLY A 276 5.13 -31.51 12.77
C GLY A 276 4.33 -32.09 13.95
N ASP A 277 4.73 -31.75 15.17
CA ASP A 277 4.09 -32.22 16.41
C ASP A 277 2.73 -31.53 16.68
N SER A 278 2.45 -30.40 16.03
CA SER A 278 1.22 -29.61 16.25
C SER A 278 -0.06 -30.28 15.72
N GLY A 279 0.08 -31.25 14.83
CA GLY A 279 -1.06 -31.85 14.11
C GLY A 279 -1.66 -30.92 13.05
N ALA A 280 -0.87 -29.99 12.50
CA ALA A 280 -1.26 -29.16 11.39
C ALA A 280 -1.51 -29.99 10.12
N ASP A 281 -2.57 -29.70 9.39
CA ASP A 281 -2.93 -30.35 8.12
C ASP A 281 -2.45 -29.54 6.89
N GLY A 282 -1.89 -28.34 7.10
CA GLY A 282 -1.25 -27.51 6.10
C GLY A 282 -0.31 -26.47 6.70
N VAL A 283 0.64 -25.96 5.91
CA VAL A 283 1.62 -24.95 6.34
C VAL A 283 1.57 -23.77 5.39
N VAL A 284 1.51 -22.56 5.93
CA VAL A 284 1.63 -21.31 5.17
C VAL A 284 2.99 -20.68 5.47
N ILE A 285 3.78 -20.42 4.43
CA ILE A 285 5.06 -19.73 4.51
C ILE A 285 4.85 -18.26 4.10
N TRP A 286 5.27 -17.35 4.99
CA TRP A 286 5.31 -15.93 4.69
C TRP A 286 6.74 -15.41 4.75
N GLY A 287 7.40 -15.33 3.60
CA GLY A 287 8.82 -15.00 3.47
C GLY A 287 9.26 -15.05 2.02
N ASP A 288 10.57 -15.18 1.80
CA ASP A 288 11.19 -15.12 0.49
C ASP A 288 11.48 -16.50 -0.12
N SER A 289 11.68 -16.53 -1.43
CA SER A 289 11.86 -17.74 -2.24
C SER A 289 13.05 -18.62 -1.78
N GLY A 290 14.21 -18.02 -1.49
CA GLY A 290 15.37 -18.77 -1.04
C GLY A 290 15.17 -19.53 0.29
N PRO A 291 14.80 -18.85 1.39
CA PRO A 291 14.39 -19.48 2.64
C PRO A 291 13.26 -20.49 2.46
N ALA A 292 12.23 -20.19 1.65
CA ALA A 292 11.13 -21.12 1.38
C ALA A 292 11.59 -22.41 0.74
N GLY A 293 12.55 -22.35 -0.20
CA GLY A 293 13.17 -23.53 -0.79
C GLY A 293 13.87 -24.42 0.25
N ASN A 294 14.63 -23.83 1.17
CA ASN A 294 15.28 -24.54 2.27
C ASN A 294 14.25 -25.15 3.25
N ILE A 295 13.18 -24.43 3.56
CA ILE A 295 12.09 -24.94 4.40
C ILE A 295 11.47 -26.18 3.77
N LEU A 296 11.10 -26.12 2.50
CA LEU A 296 10.51 -27.27 1.78
C LEU A 296 11.43 -28.48 1.77
N LYS A 297 12.72 -28.27 1.45
CA LYS A 297 13.72 -29.33 1.46
C LYS A 297 13.83 -30.02 2.83
N GLN A 298 13.90 -29.22 3.91
CA GLN A 298 13.99 -29.74 5.27
C GLN A 298 12.67 -30.40 5.72
N MET A 299 11.50 -29.86 5.35
CA MET A 299 10.21 -30.50 5.60
C MET A 299 10.14 -31.91 5.00
N ARG A 300 10.47 -32.03 3.71
CA ARG A 300 10.41 -33.36 3.05
C ARG A 300 11.45 -34.33 3.59
N ALA A 301 12.64 -33.83 3.92
CA ALA A 301 13.67 -34.66 4.59
C ALA A 301 13.24 -35.15 5.99
N ALA A 302 12.43 -34.38 6.70
CA ALA A 302 11.81 -34.77 7.97
C ALA A 302 10.55 -35.67 7.80
N GLY A 303 10.20 -36.06 6.58
CA GLY A 303 9.04 -36.91 6.30
C GLY A 303 7.69 -36.15 6.36
N MET A 304 7.68 -34.85 6.50
CA MET A 304 6.47 -34.04 6.55
C MET A 304 5.83 -33.97 5.15
N LYS A 305 4.54 -34.32 5.04
CA LYS A 305 3.79 -34.40 3.78
C LYS A 305 2.72 -33.32 3.63
N GLN A 306 2.55 -32.46 4.63
CA GLN A 306 1.55 -31.41 4.60
C GLN A 306 1.67 -30.56 3.34
N PRO A 307 0.55 -30.16 2.71
CA PRO A 307 0.54 -29.18 1.64
C PRO A 307 1.08 -27.85 2.16
N VAL A 308 1.80 -27.15 1.29
CA VAL A 308 2.45 -25.88 1.63
C VAL A 308 1.90 -24.78 0.74
N PHE A 309 1.59 -23.66 1.37
CA PHE A 309 1.08 -22.45 0.74
C PHE A 309 2.00 -21.27 1.03
N GLY A 310 1.96 -20.23 0.20
CA GLY A 310 2.84 -19.09 0.43
C GLY A 310 2.33 -17.75 -0.11
N SER A 311 2.95 -16.67 0.41
CA SER A 311 2.83 -15.34 -0.14
C SER A 311 3.52 -15.23 -1.51
N PHE A 312 3.31 -14.13 -2.24
CA PHE A 312 3.90 -13.96 -3.58
C PHE A 312 5.45 -14.01 -3.57
N ARG A 313 6.09 -13.57 -2.50
CA ARG A 313 7.56 -13.53 -2.39
C ARG A 313 8.21 -14.91 -2.32
N VAL A 314 7.44 -15.99 -2.04
CA VAL A 314 8.00 -17.35 -2.10
C VAL A 314 8.16 -17.86 -3.53
N VAL A 315 7.49 -17.24 -4.50
CA VAL A 315 7.58 -17.63 -5.92
C VAL A 315 8.84 -17.03 -6.53
N GLY A 316 9.73 -17.86 -6.99
CA GLY A 316 10.99 -17.46 -7.64
C GLY A 316 11.84 -18.65 -8.03
N ASP A 317 12.79 -18.44 -8.93
CA ASP A 317 13.72 -19.46 -9.41
C ASP A 317 14.61 -19.99 -8.28
N ASP A 318 14.94 -19.16 -7.29
CA ASP A 318 15.73 -19.55 -6.12
C ASP A 318 15.03 -20.66 -5.31
N LEU A 319 13.68 -20.64 -5.22
CA LEU A 319 12.92 -21.68 -4.57
C LEU A 319 13.08 -23.01 -5.32
N LEU A 320 12.84 -23.00 -6.63
CA LEU A 320 12.93 -24.21 -7.44
C LEU A 320 14.35 -24.80 -7.45
N ALA A 321 15.36 -23.93 -7.58
CA ALA A 321 16.76 -24.34 -7.55
C ALA A 321 17.17 -24.97 -6.21
N THR A 322 16.65 -24.45 -5.10
CA THR A 322 17.01 -24.91 -3.75
C THR A 322 16.22 -26.15 -3.33
N ALA A 323 14.91 -26.16 -3.56
CA ALA A 323 14.03 -27.23 -3.11
C ALA A 323 14.02 -28.45 -4.03
N GLY A 324 14.23 -28.24 -5.35
CA GLY A 324 14.08 -29.30 -6.34
C GLY A 324 12.70 -29.97 -6.26
N GLU A 325 12.66 -31.30 -6.22
CA GLU A 325 11.40 -32.05 -6.12
C GLU A 325 10.61 -31.78 -4.82
N ALA A 326 11.27 -31.29 -3.77
CA ALA A 326 10.60 -30.94 -2.52
C ALA A 326 9.61 -29.77 -2.69
N ALA A 327 9.72 -28.99 -3.76
CA ALA A 327 8.81 -27.90 -4.08
C ALA A 327 7.48 -28.38 -4.66
N ASP A 328 7.39 -29.62 -5.15
CA ASP A 328 6.21 -30.10 -5.86
C ASP A 328 4.95 -30.00 -4.97
N GLY A 329 3.88 -29.46 -5.54
CA GLY A 329 2.63 -29.22 -4.82
C GLY A 329 2.56 -27.94 -4.00
N LEU A 330 3.62 -27.11 -3.90
CA LEU A 330 3.52 -25.76 -3.32
C LEU A 330 2.50 -24.96 -4.11
N GLU A 331 1.57 -24.27 -3.43
CA GLU A 331 0.69 -23.26 -4.01
C GLU A 331 0.96 -21.90 -3.36
N ALA A 332 1.17 -20.85 -4.14
CA ALA A 332 1.36 -19.50 -3.64
C ALA A 332 0.51 -18.49 -4.43
N VAL A 333 0.17 -17.37 -3.82
CA VAL A 333 -0.45 -16.26 -4.55
C VAL A 333 0.59 -15.54 -5.40
N TYR A 334 0.16 -14.98 -6.54
CA TYR A 334 1.05 -14.22 -7.41
C TYR A 334 0.26 -13.14 -8.17
N PRO A 335 0.85 -11.98 -8.47
CA PRO A 335 0.09 -10.87 -9.04
C PRO A 335 -0.28 -11.04 -10.51
N PHE A 336 0.46 -11.82 -11.29
CA PHE A 336 0.20 -12.04 -12.71
C PHE A 336 0.73 -13.42 -13.16
N ASP A 337 0.41 -13.83 -14.37
CA ASP A 337 0.94 -15.05 -15.00
C ASP A 337 2.16 -14.72 -15.89
N PRO A 338 3.39 -15.03 -15.49
CA PRO A 338 4.58 -14.80 -16.29
C PRO A 338 4.76 -15.82 -17.42
N THR A 339 3.94 -16.87 -17.48
CA THR A 339 4.00 -17.90 -18.53
C THR A 339 3.02 -17.65 -19.67
N ARG A 340 2.18 -16.62 -19.56
CA ARG A 340 1.17 -16.29 -20.56
C ARG A 340 1.79 -15.96 -21.92
N ASP A 341 1.10 -16.36 -22.98
CA ASP A 341 1.45 -15.99 -24.35
C ASP A 341 0.95 -14.56 -24.64
N ASP A 342 1.79 -13.57 -24.33
CA ASP A 342 1.51 -12.14 -24.50
C ASP A 342 2.72 -11.47 -25.19
N PRO A 343 2.53 -10.92 -26.40
CA PRO A 343 3.62 -10.28 -27.13
C PRO A 343 4.27 -9.10 -26.38
N MET A 344 3.50 -8.34 -25.58
CA MET A 344 4.03 -7.24 -24.78
C MET A 344 4.97 -7.75 -23.70
N TRP A 345 4.55 -8.81 -23.01
CA TRP A 345 5.37 -9.50 -22.00
C TRP A 345 6.65 -10.09 -22.62
N ALA A 346 6.53 -10.79 -23.75
CA ALA A 346 7.67 -11.40 -24.44
C ALA A 346 8.70 -10.34 -24.88
N ALA A 347 8.23 -9.24 -25.47
CA ALA A 347 9.10 -8.14 -25.88
C ALA A 347 9.78 -7.44 -24.69
N PHE A 348 9.06 -7.24 -23.56
CA PHE A 348 9.65 -6.69 -22.35
C PHE A 348 10.75 -7.59 -21.79
N ARG A 349 10.48 -8.90 -21.65
CA ARG A 349 11.47 -9.87 -21.18
C ARG A 349 12.76 -9.82 -22.01
N GLN A 350 12.63 -9.80 -23.34
CA GLN A 350 13.79 -9.74 -24.23
C GLN A 350 14.60 -8.45 -24.02
N ARG A 351 13.94 -7.28 -23.90
CA ARG A 351 14.62 -6.00 -23.67
C ARG A 351 15.29 -5.97 -22.30
N PHE A 352 14.60 -6.45 -21.27
CA PHE A 352 15.13 -6.50 -19.91
C PHE A 352 16.35 -7.41 -19.81
N GLU A 353 16.25 -8.64 -20.35
CA GLU A 353 17.36 -9.60 -20.38
C GLU A 353 18.57 -9.06 -21.16
N LYS A 354 18.32 -8.45 -22.33
CA LYS A 354 19.39 -7.81 -23.12
C LYS A 354 20.10 -6.70 -22.33
N ARG A 355 19.36 -5.93 -21.51
CA ARG A 355 19.90 -4.78 -20.80
C ARG A 355 20.66 -5.18 -19.53
N TYR A 356 20.14 -6.14 -18.78
CA TYR A 356 20.62 -6.48 -17.44
C TYR A 356 21.21 -7.89 -17.31
N ASN A 357 21.15 -8.71 -18.36
CA ASN A 357 21.63 -10.10 -18.38
C ASN A 357 21.00 -11.00 -17.31
N VAL A 358 19.76 -10.72 -16.92
CA VAL A 358 18.92 -11.49 -15.99
C VAL A 358 17.48 -11.46 -16.46
N GLN A 359 16.69 -12.46 -16.06
CA GLN A 359 15.25 -12.45 -16.33
C GLN A 359 14.51 -11.48 -15.38
N PRO A 360 13.47 -10.79 -15.86
CA PRO A 360 12.67 -9.91 -15.00
C PRO A 360 11.83 -10.74 -14.04
N GLU A 361 12.01 -10.50 -12.76
CA GLU A 361 11.14 -11.01 -11.69
C GLU A 361 9.97 -10.07 -11.44
N VAL A 362 9.08 -10.43 -10.51
CA VAL A 362 7.88 -9.66 -10.15
C VAL A 362 8.18 -8.19 -9.83
N PHE A 363 9.26 -7.92 -9.09
CA PHE A 363 9.63 -6.56 -8.69
C PHE A 363 10.07 -5.70 -9.87
N ALA A 364 10.82 -6.27 -10.81
CA ALA A 364 11.21 -5.57 -12.03
C ALA A 364 10.00 -5.28 -12.95
N SER A 365 9.14 -6.27 -13.12
CA SER A 365 8.00 -6.20 -14.03
C SER A 365 6.95 -5.19 -13.55
N LEU A 366 6.58 -5.25 -12.27
CA LEU A 366 5.66 -4.29 -11.68
C LEU A 366 6.26 -2.88 -11.59
N ALA A 367 7.58 -2.77 -11.34
CA ALA A 367 8.24 -1.47 -11.31
C ALA A 367 8.25 -0.80 -12.69
N TYR A 368 8.46 -1.57 -13.76
CA TYR A 368 8.37 -1.06 -15.13
C TYR A 368 6.97 -0.51 -15.43
N ASP A 369 5.91 -1.26 -15.12
CA ASP A 369 4.53 -0.83 -15.34
C ASP A 369 4.19 0.39 -14.48
N THR A 370 4.57 0.39 -13.21
CA THR A 370 4.31 1.48 -12.28
C THR A 370 5.02 2.77 -12.69
N MET A 371 6.29 2.66 -13.13
CA MET A 371 7.02 3.81 -13.66
C MET A 371 6.38 4.31 -14.96
N THR A 372 5.92 3.42 -15.83
CA THR A 372 5.21 3.80 -17.07
C THR A 372 3.93 4.58 -16.75
N ILE A 373 3.14 4.13 -15.75
CA ILE A 373 1.96 4.87 -15.26
C ILE A 373 2.36 6.27 -14.77
N LEU A 374 3.44 6.37 -14.00
CA LEU A 374 3.92 7.64 -13.46
C LEU A 374 4.38 8.60 -14.57
N LEU A 375 5.16 8.11 -15.53
CA LEU A 375 5.62 8.91 -16.66
C LEU A 375 4.44 9.44 -17.48
N GLN A 376 3.43 8.61 -17.75
CA GLN A 376 2.19 9.04 -18.40
C GLN A 376 1.43 10.08 -17.58
N ALA A 377 1.40 9.93 -16.25
CA ALA A 377 0.75 10.90 -15.37
C ALA A 377 1.49 12.25 -15.36
N ILE A 378 2.83 12.26 -15.39
CA ILE A 378 3.63 13.48 -15.52
C ILE A 378 3.34 14.15 -16.87
N CYS A 379 3.27 13.37 -17.96
CA CYS A 379 2.99 13.91 -19.28
C CYS A 379 1.58 14.53 -19.37
N ARG A 380 0.60 13.93 -18.73
CA ARG A 380 -0.78 14.42 -18.70
C ARG A 380 -0.96 15.63 -17.76
N GLY A 381 -0.35 15.54 -16.58
CA GLY A 381 -0.47 16.55 -15.53
C GLY A 381 0.43 17.77 -15.73
N GLY A 382 1.48 17.62 -16.56
CA GLY A 382 2.53 18.62 -16.69
C GLY A 382 3.40 18.70 -15.44
N LEU A 383 4.30 19.67 -15.40
CA LEU A 383 5.19 19.87 -14.25
C LEU A 383 4.49 20.68 -13.15
N ASN A 384 3.49 20.05 -12.56
CA ASN A 384 2.79 20.49 -11.35
C ASN A 384 2.41 19.26 -10.53
N ARG A 385 2.86 19.19 -9.27
CA ARG A 385 2.67 18.03 -8.40
C ARG A 385 1.20 17.69 -8.15
N GLY A 386 0.34 18.69 -7.98
CA GLY A 386 -1.10 18.50 -7.81
C GLY A 386 -1.77 17.93 -9.06
N HIS A 387 -1.40 18.41 -10.25
CA HIS A 387 -1.91 17.89 -11.51
C HIS A 387 -1.39 16.48 -11.82
N ILE A 388 -0.13 16.17 -11.49
CA ILE A 388 0.40 14.80 -11.60
C ILE A 388 -0.39 13.86 -10.67
N ARG A 389 -0.65 14.29 -9.44
CA ARG A 389 -1.50 13.54 -8.50
C ARG A 389 -2.89 13.30 -9.09
N ASP A 390 -3.51 14.31 -9.66
CA ASP A 390 -4.85 14.20 -10.27
C ASP A 390 -4.84 13.25 -11.47
N ALA A 391 -3.77 13.29 -12.28
CA ALA A 391 -3.58 12.36 -13.39
C ALA A 391 -3.45 10.91 -12.91
N LEU A 392 -2.72 10.66 -11.80
CA LEU A 392 -2.62 9.34 -11.17
C LEU A 392 -3.97 8.87 -10.62
N ALA A 393 -4.68 9.73 -9.90
CA ALA A 393 -6.01 9.41 -9.36
C ALA A 393 -7.06 9.16 -10.45
N GLY A 394 -6.84 9.67 -11.66
CA GLY A 394 -7.68 9.45 -12.84
C GLY A 394 -7.42 8.14 -13.57
N VAL A 395 -6.40 7.36 -13.20
CA VAL A 395 -6.12 6.06 -13.83
C VAL A 395 -7.15 5.03 -13.35
N GLU A 396 -8.03 4.61 -14.24
CA GLU A 396 -9.03 3.56 -13.96
C GLU A 396 -8.51 2.17 -14.30
N THR A 397 -7.88 2.07 -15.46
CA THR A 397 -7.32 0.84 -15.97
C THR A 397 -5.96 1.12 -16.60
N PHE A 398 -5.11 0.15 -16.56
CA PHE A 398 -3.83 0.17 -17.25
C PHE A 398 -3.51 -1.22 -17.78
N LYS A 399 -3.10 -1.31 -19.03
CA LYS A 399 -2.61 -2.55 -19.64
C LYS A 399 -1.10 -2.44 -19.79
N GLY A 400 -0.38 -3.17 -18.97
CA GLY A 400 1.07 -3.19 -18.92
C GLY A 400 1.67 -4.54 -19.29
N VAL A 401 2.97 -4.65 -19.07
CA VAL A 401 3.72 -5.90 -19.29
C VAL A 401 3.32 -7.00 -18.30
N THR A 402 2.77 -6.65 -17.15
CA THR A 402 2.23 -7.62 -16.18
C THR A 402 0.77 -7.99 -16.45
N GLY A 403 0.13 -7.37 -17.43
CA GLY A 403 -1.26 -7.57 -17.81
C GLY A 403 -2.15 -6.37 -17.50
N GLU A 404 -3.44 -6.64 -17.31
CA GLU A 404 -4.41 -5.61 -17.00
C GLU A 404 -4.43 -5.30 -15.51
N MET A 405 -4.43 -4.02 -15.18
CA MET A 405 -4.66 -3.49 -13.84
C MET A 405 -5.94 -2.67 -13.80
N VAL A 406 -6.67 -2.76 -12.72
CA VAL A 406 -7.89 -1.96 -12.45
C VAL A 406 -7.70 -1.30 -11.10
N PHE A 407 -7.88 0.01 -11.06
CA PHE A 407 -7.66 0.79 -9.83
C PHE A 407 -8.99 1.24 -9.21
N ASP A 408 -9.07 1.11 -7.89
CA ASP A 408 -10.15 1.70 -7.11
C ASP A 408 -9.98 3.22 -6.97
N PRO A 409 -10.96 3.94 -6.42
CA PRO A 409 -10.85 5.40 -6.22
C PRO A 409 -9.69 5.86 -5.32
N ASN A 410 -9.08 4.96 -4.56
CA ASN A 410 -7.86 5.22 -3.77
C ASN A 410 -6.58 4.85 -4.52
N SER A 411 -6.66 4.63 -5.84
CA SER A 411 -5.52 4.27 -6.68
C SER A 411 -4.81 2.98 -6.24
N LYS A 412 -5.60 2.02 -5.75
CA LYS A 412 -5.15 0.68 -5.37
C LYS A 412 -5.56 -0.32 -6.46
N ASN A 413 -4.61 -1.14 -6.92
CA ASN A 413 -4.91 -2.21 -7.86
C ASN A 413 -5.78 -3.30 -7.22
N VAL A 414 -6.94 -3.56 -7.82
CA VAL A 414 -7.94 -4.52 -7.31
C VAL A 414 -8.15 -5.73 -8.22
N VAL A 415 -7.25 -5.96 -9.16
CA VAL A 415 -7.31 -7.15 -10.02
C VAL A 415 -7.06 -8.41 -9.20
N PRO A 416 -7.85 -9.49 -9.41
CA PRO A 416 -7.66 -10.76 -8.74
C PRO A 416 -6.28 -11.36 -8.96
N LEU A 417 -5.74 -12.00 -7.90
CA LEU A 417 -4.47 -12.68 -7.93
C LEU A 417 -4.53 -14.00 -8.72
N TYR A 418 -3.37 -14.52 -9.05
CA TYR A 418 -3.17 -15.88 -9.55
C TYR A 418 -2.73 -16.79 -8.40
N LEU A 419 -2.96 -18.08 -8.55
CA LEU A 419 -2.29 -19.13 -7.79
C LEU A 419 -1.17 -19.69 -8.66
N ALA A 420 0.05 -19.62 -8.15
CA ALA A 420 1.22 -20.26 -8.69
C ALA A 420 1.35 -21.63 -8.00
N LYS A 421 1.30 -22.71 -8.76
CA LYS A 421 1.47 -24.07 -8.25
C LYS A 421 2.74 -24.67 -8.84
N VAL A 422 3.57 -25.28 -8.01
CA VAL A 422 4.72 -26.03 -8.50
C VAL A 422 4.26 -27.42 -8.92
N HIS A 423 4.55 -27.78 -10.17
CA HIS A 423 4.33 -29.11 -10.71
C HIS A 423 5.50 -29.51 -11.63
N ASN A 424 6.10 -30.67 -11.36
CA ASN A 424 7.25 -31.17 -12.13
C ASN A 424 8.38 -30.13 -12.29
N GLY A 425 8.71 -29.43 -11.21
CA GLY A 425 9.79 -28.43 -11.16
C GLY A 425 9.52 -27.13 -11.92
N LYS A 426 8.26 -26.84 -12.26
CA LYS A 426 7.83 -25.61 -12.93
C LYS A 426 6.64 -25.00 -12.22
N TYR A 427 6.49 -23.67 -12.34
CA TYR A 427 5.28 -22.99 -11.91
C TYR A 427 4.21 -23.07 -12.98
N GLU A 428 2.99 -23.43 -12.58
CA GLU A 428 1.76 -23.31 -13.34
C GLU A 428 0.91 -22.22 -12.70
N PHE A 429 0.43 -21.26 -13.49
CA PHE A 429 -0.34 -20.11 -13.00
C PHE A 429 -1.80 -20.25 -13.37
N ARG A 430 -2.67 -20.07 -12.40
CA ARG A 430 -4.11 -20.07 -12.61
C ARG A 430 -4.73 -18.86 -11.94
N ARG A 431 -5.44 -18.03 -12.71
CA ARG A 431 -6.18 -16.91 -12.13
C ARG A 431 -7.16 -17.43 -11.09
N TYR A 432 -7.08 -16.90 -9.88
CA TYR A 432 -8.01 -17.27 -8.84
C TYR A 432 -9.33 -16.51 -9.04
N PRO A 433 -10.50 -17.18 -8.99
CA PRO A 433 -11.77 -16.57 -9.36
C PRO A 433 -12.29 -15.64 -8.27
N MET A 434 -11.57 -14.56 -8.00
CA MET A 434 -12.13 -13.44 -7.27
C MET A 434 -13.15 -12.75 -8.15
N GLN A 435 -14.29 -12.41 -7.59
CA GLN A 435 -15.46 -12.06 -8.37
C GLN A 435 -15.35 -10.70 -9.07
N ALA A 436 -16.05 -10.59 -10.17
CA ALA A 436 -16.18 -9.36 -10.92
C ALA A 436 -16.58 -8.13 -10.09
N PRO A 437 -17.46 -8.18 -9.09
CA PRO A 437 -17.76 -7.04 -8.23
C PRO A 437 -16.56 -6.46 -7.51
N TYR A 438 -15.55 -7.29 -7.25
CA TYR A 438 -14.30 -6.86 -6.63
C TYR A 438 -13.43 -6.02 -7.57
N ALA A 439 -13.38 -6.39 -8.83
CA ALA A 439 -12.67 -5.64 -9.87
C ALA A 439 -13.47 -4.43 -10.39
N ARG A 440 -14.78 -4.39 -10.16
CA ARG A 440 -15.66 -3.29 -10.57
C ARG A 440 -15.72 -2.24 -9.48
N VAL A 441 -14.71 -1.41 -9.48
CA VAL A 441 -14.59 -0.31 -8.53
C VAL A 441 -15.89 0.50 -8.45
N GLY A 442 -16.43 0.66 -7.26
CA GLY A 442 -17.58 1.51 -6.97
C GLY A 442 -18.95 0.87 -7.11
N GLU A 443 -19.10 -0.32 -7.70
CA GLU A 443 -20.42 -0.96 -7.81
C GLU A 443 -20.88 -1.59 -6.49
N ASN A 444 -19.97 -2.23 -5.78
CA ASN A 444 -20.24 -2.92 -4.52
C ASN A 444 -19.21 -2.54 -3.46
N GLY A 445 -18.85 -1.28 -3.43
CA GLY A 445 -17.86 -0.77 -2.50
C GLY A 445 -18.26 -1.00 -1.06
N VAL A 446 -17.29 -1.34 -0.25
CA VAL A 446 -17.41 -1.46 1.19
C VAL A 446 -16.72 -0.25 1.81
N GLN A 447 -17.45 0.44 2.66
CA GLN A 447 -16.86 1.57 3.38
C GLN A 447 -15.89 1.07 4.44
N TYR A 448 -14.73 1.70 4.52
CA TYR A 448 -13.79 1.42 5.58
C TYR A 448 -14.26 2.04 6.90
N HIS A 449 -14.25 1.24 7.95
CA HIS A 449 -14.64 1.68 9.28
C HIS A 449 -13.48 1.76 10.28
N GLY A 450 -12.28 1.40 9.88
CA GLY A 450 -11.13 1.34 10.78
C GLY A 450 -11.21 0.24 11.84
N PRO A 451 -10.21 0.11 12.71
CA PRO A 451 -10.26 -0.84 13.80
C PRO A 451 -11.33 -0.41 14.80
N ALA A 452 -12.15 -1.37 15.23
CA ALA A 452 -13.01 -1.16 16.39
C ALA A 452 -12.14 -0.94 17.63
N VAL A 453 -12.62 -0.10 18.55
CA VAL A 453 -12.02 -0.02 19.87
C VAL A 453 -12.52 -1.21 20.64
N ASP A 454 -11.66 -2.20 20.86
CA ASP A 454 -11.96 -3.34 21.72
C ASP A 454 -11.96 -2.88 23.18
N ASN A 455 -13.07 -2.32 23.62
CA ASN A 455 -13.31 -2.05 25.04
C ASN A 455 -13.76 -3.30 25.77
N ALA A 456 -12.99 -4.35 25.68
CA ALA A 456 -13.23 -5.55 26.47
C ALA A 456 -12.92 -5.36 27.95
N GLY A 457 -12.44 -4.18 28.36
CA GLY A 457 -12.10 -3.85 29.75
C GLY A 457 -13.28 -3.20 30.49
N ALA A 458 -13.46 -3.56 31.74
CA ALA A 458 -14.41 -2.93 32.66
C ALA A 458 -13.92 -1.53 33.09
N GLY A 459 -13.78 -0.59 32.18
CA GLY A 459 -13.26 0.73 32.49
C GLY A 459 -13.70 1.83 31.51
N PRO A 460 -13.49 3.11 31.90
CA PRO A 460 -13.82 4.23 31.03
C PRO A 460 -13.00 4.26 29.75
N ILE A 461 -13.64 4.58 28.64
CA ILE A 461 -13.03 4.65 27.31
C ILE A 461 -11.99 5.79 27.25
N PRO A 462 -10.72 5.53 26.84
CA PRO A 462 -9.71 6.58 26.82
C PRO A 462 -9.91 7.56 25.65
N ILE A 463 -9.71 8.85 25.95
CA ILE A 463 -9.55 9.95 24.99
C ILE A 463 -8.19 10.60 25.29
N ALA A 464 -7.27 10.61 24.33
CA ALA A 464 -5.94 11.20 24.51
C ALA A 464 -6.02 12.73 24.46
N LEU A 465 -5.46 13.41 25.42
CA LEU A 465 -5.25 14.86 25.41
C LEU A 465 -3.75 15.14 25.30
N PHE A 466 -3.32 15.62 24.14
CA PHE A 466 -1.90 15.79 23.82
C PHE A 466 -1.54 17.27 23.67
N GLY A 467 -0.58 17.73 24.45
CA GLY A 467 -0.09 19.10 24.35
C GLY A 467 0.52 19.64 25.63
N PRO A 468 0.86 20.95 25.63
CA PRO A 468 1.31 21.64 26.82
C PRO A 468 0.24 21.63 27.94
N ARG A 469 0.70 21.50 29.19
CA ARG A 469 -0.19 21.48 30.35
C ARG A 469 -1.29 20.41 30.29
N ALA A 470 -1.04 19.30 29.56
CA ALA A 470 -2.05 18.26 29.34
C ALA A 470 -2.61 17.69 30.66
N GLU A 471 -1.78 17.55 31.70
CA GLU A 471 -2.21 17.02 33.02
C GLU A 471 -3.22 17.94 33.70
N GLU A 472 -2.95 19.25 33.72
CA GLU A 472 -3.85 20.25 34.31
C GLU A 472 -5.18 20.31 33.54
N ILE A 473 -5.10 20.35 32.21
CA ILE A 473 -6.28 20.39 31.35
C ILE A 473 -7.09 19.10 31.50
N ALA A 474 -6.48 17.93 31.51
CA ALA A 474 -7.17 16.66 31.70
C ALA A 474 -7.88 16.56 33.07
N ALA A 475 -7.24 17.03 34.15
CA ALA A 475 -7.85 17.07 35.46
C ALA A 475 -9.12 17.94 35.48
N ARG A 476 -9.10 19.10 34.78
CA ARG A 476 -10.27 19.99 34.63
C ARG A 476 -11.38 19.35 33.79
N LEU A 477 -11.03 18.54 32.80
CA LEU A 477 -11.97 17.94 31.86
C LEU A 477 -12.57 16.61 32.37
N ALA A 478 -11.87 15.88 33.21
CA ALA A 478 -12.29 14.56 33.68
C ALA A 478 -13.73 14.51 34.24
N PRO A 479 -14.21 15.49 35.03
CA PRO A 479 -15.59 15.51 35.51
C PRO A 479 -16.65 15.67 34.41
N GLN A 480 -16.27 16.16 33.24
CA GLN A 480 -17.15 16.43 32.10
C GLN A 480 -17.28 15.21 31.15
N ALA A 481 -16.57 14.12 31.42
CA ALA A 481 -16.50 12.95 30.54
C ALA A 481 -16.99 11.65 31.25
N PRO A 482 -18.24 11.57 31.70
CA PRO A 482 -18.75 10.38 32.37
C PRO A 482 -18.69 9.18 31.42
N GLY A 483 -18.13 8.06 31.89
CA GLY A 483 -17.89 6.87 31.04
C GLY A 483 -16.63 6.91 30.18
N TYR A 484 -15.91 8.01 30.18
CA TYR A 484 -14.65 8.19 29.46
C TYR A 484 -13.51 8.58 30.39
N ARG A 485 -12.28 8.34 29.97
CA ARG A 485 -11.07 8.73 30.69
C ARG A 485 -10.22 9.66 29.82
N VAL A 486 -10.12 10.92 30.20
CA VAL A 486 -9.20 11.86 29.54
C VAL A 486 -7.78 11.54 29.98
N VAL A 487 -6.95 11.07 29.05
CA VAL A 487 -5.57 10.62 29.31
C VAL A 487 -4.60 11.72 28.92
N PRO A 488 -3.89 12.36 29.86
CA PRO A 488 -2.94 13.40 29.54
C PRO A 488 -1.65 12.82 28.94
N VAL A 489 -1.21 13.45 27.86
CA VAL A 489 0.10 13.21 27.23
C VAL A 489 0.81 14.55 27.10
N PRO A 490 1.67 14.93 28.06
CA PRO A 490 2.43 16.18 28.00
C PRO A 490 3.37 16.21 26.80
N SER A 491 3.42 17.35 26.10
CA SER A 491 4.32 17.57 24.96
C SER A 491 5.61 18.31 25.32
N GLU A 492 5.74 18.82 26.54
CA GLU A 492 6.94 19.54 27.02
C GLU A 492 8.13 18.62 27.35
N VAL A 493 8.01 17.33 27.09
CA VAL A 493 9.09 16.36 27.21
C VAL A 493 9.80 16.15 25.87
N PRO A 494 11.03 15.60 25.84
CA PRO A 494 11.69 15.27 24.59
C PRO A 494 10.78 14.49 23.63
N TRP A 495 10.84 14.82 22.35
CA TRP A 495 9.95 14.30 21.31
C TRP A 495 9.75 12.77 21.35
N GLY A 496 10.84 12.01 21.54
CA GLY A 496 10.77 10.54 21.64
C GLY A 496 9.95 10.04 22.84
N GLN A 497 9.96 10.77 23.97
CA GLN A 497 9.18 10.41 25.14
C GLN A 497 7.69 10.73 24.94
N ALA A 498 7.38 11.89 24.37
CA ALA A 498 6.00 12.27 24.06
C ALA A 498 5.36 11.30 23.07
N SER A 499 6.07 10.96 21.99
CA SER A 499 5.58 10.01 21.00
C SER A 499 5.41 8.61 21.56
N THR A 500 6.31 8.13 22.43
CA THR A 500 6.17 6.82 23.10
C THR A 500 4.94 6.77 24.00
N LYS A 501 4.69 7.82 24.77
CA LYS A 501 3.47 7.90 25.60
C LYS A 501 2.21 7.91 24.74
N LEU A 502 2.22 8.69 23.66
CA LEU A 502 1.07 8.77 22.77
C LEU A 502 0.80 7.44 22.05
N VAL A 503 1.86 6.75 21.60
CA VAL A 503 1.78 5.40 21.04
C VAL A 503 1.12 4.44 22.03
N LYS A 504 1.56 4.44 23.30
CA LYS A 504 0.96 3.60 24.34
C LYS A 504 -0.54 3.86 24.51
N VAL A 505 -0.93 5.12 24.63
CA VAL A 505 -2.35 5.49 24.80
C VAL A 505 -3.20 5.07 23.59
N ILE A 506 -2.64 5.12 22.39
CA ILE A 506 -3.36 4.75 21.16
C ILE A 506 -3.50 3.23 21.01
N TRP A 507 -2.41 2.47 21.19
CA TRP A 507 -2.37 1.03 20.87
C TRP A 507 -2.58 0.14 22.09
N ASP A 508 -2.01 0.47 23.25
CA ASP A 508 -2.15 -0.36 24.44
C ASP A 508 -3.43 -0.03 25.22
N ASP A 509 -3.72 1.28 25.38
CA ASP A 509 -4.91 1.74 26.10
C ASP A 509 -6.15 1.88 25.18
N HIS A 510 -6.01 1.70 23.86
CA HIS A 510 -7.09 1.78 22.85
C HIS A 510 -7.86 3.10 22.83
N ALA A 511 -7.17 4.24 22.82
CA ALA A 511 -7.82 5.55 22.76
C ALA A 511 -8.81 5.67 21.60
N LEU A 512 -10.02 6.12 21.89
CA LEU A 512 -11.09 6.32 20.90
C LEU A 512 -10.82 7.52 20.00
N ALA A 513 -10.31 8.60 20.57
CA ALA A 513 -10.04 9.86 19.90
C ALA A 513 -8.83 10.57 20.51
N MET A 514 -8.33 11.58 19.81
CA MET A 514 -7.28 12.47 20.31
C MET A 514 -7.71 13.93 20.21
N ILE A 515 -7.25 14.74 21.16
CA ILE A 515 -7.35 16.19 21.14
C ILE A 515 -5.92 16.73 21.25
N ALA A 516 -5.43 17.43 20.24
CA ALA A 516 -4.14 18.09 20.26
C ALA A 516 -4.33 19.59 20.51
N THR A 517 -3.69 20.13 21.54
CA THR A 517 -4.02 21.45 22.10
C THR A 517 -3.20 22.61 21.51
N ASP A 518 -2.24 22.34 20.65
CA ASP A 518 -1.42 23.35 19.98
C ASP A 518 -0.90 22.86 18.63
N ARG A 519 -0.30 23.77 17.85
CA ARG A 519 0.22 23.49 16.51
C ARG A 519 1.25 22.36 16.48
N ASN A 520 2.25 22.40 17.37
CA ASN A 520 3.36 21.44 17.33
C ASN A 520 2.89 20.03 17.75
N SER A 521 2.08 19.94 18.79
CA SER A 521 1.45 18.69 19.21
C SER A 521 0.53 18.14 18.10
N SER A 522 -0.20 18.99 17.40
CA SER A 522 -1.06 18.58 16.29
C SER A 522 -0.26 17.92 15.15
N HIS A 523 0.86 18.51 14.74
CA HIS A 523 1.72 17.95 13.70
C HIS A 523 2.40 16.63 14.11
N LEU A 524 2.72 16.48 15.40
CA LEU A 524 3.25 15.22 15.90
C LEU A 524 2.17 14.14 15.95
N ALA A 525 1.01 14.47 16.49
CA ALA A 525 -0.11 13.54 16.66
C ALA A 525 -0.74 13.12 15.33
N GLU A 526 -0.80 14.02 14.34
CA GLU A 526 -1.32 13.77 13.00
C GLU A 526 -0.77 12.48 12.39
N GLN A 527 0.53 12.27 12.52
CA GLN A 527 1.20 11.08 11.98
C GLN A 527 0.73 9.77 12.62
N LEU A 528 0.43 9.83 13.92
CA LEU A 528 -0.07 8.67 14.66
C LEU A 528 -1.57 8.50 14.45
N ALA A 529 -2.33 9.58 14.35
CA ALA A 529 -3.76 9.58 14.05
C ALA A 529 -4.06 8.82 12.75
N VAL A 530 -3.36 9.17 11.68
CA VAL A 530 -3.52 8.55 10.37
C VAL A 530 -3.13 7.08 10.40
N LYS A 531 -1.99 6.74 11.02
CA LYS A 531 -1.48 5.37 11.07
C LYS A 531 -2.36 4.43 11.94
N ALA A 532 -2.98 4.98 12.96
CA ALA A 532 -3.78 4.22 13.91
C ALA A 532 -5.29 4.33 13.66
N PHE A 533 -5.70 5.08 12.64
CA PHE A 533 -7.11 5.36 12.35
C PHE A 533 -7.86 5.93 13.57
N VAL A 534 -7.23 6.89 14.25
CA VAL A 534 -7.80 7.56 15.40
C VAL A 534 -8.22 8.98 15.00
N PRO A 535 -9.49 9.35 15.09
CA PRO A 535 -9.90 10.72 14.81
C PRO A 535 -9.26 11.69 15.79
N MET A 536 -8.73 12.78 15.27
CA MET A 536 -8.04 13.82 16.03
C MET A 536 -8.69 15.17 15.81
N ILE A 537 -8.98 15.88 16.89
CA ILE A 537 -9.29 17.30 16.85
C ILE A 537 -8.02 18.08 17.20
N ALA A 538 -7.58 18.93 16.26
CA ALA A 538 -6.43 19.80 16.41
C ALA A 538 -6.87 21.22 16.72
N LEU A 539 -6.45 21.78 17.86
CA LEU A 539 -6.68 23.20 18.18
C LEU A 539 -5.57 24.04 17.54
N SER A 540 -5.74 24.35 16.27
CA SER A 540 -4.71 25.02 15.47
C SER A 540 -5.29 25.68 14.25
N GLU A 541 -4.79 26.88 13.91
CA GLU A 541 -5.11 27.58 12.68
C GLU A 541 -4.25 27.15 11.50
N ASP A 542 -3.28 26.26 11.72
CA ASP A 542 -2.38 25.81 10.66
C ASP A 542 -3.13 24.98 9.61
N ARG A 543 -3.34 25.59 8.45
CA ARG A 543 -4.01 24.95 7.32
C ARG A 543 -3.27 23.73 6.80
N ALA A 544 -1.96 23.61 7.02
CA ALA A 544 -1.18 22.45 6.60
C ALA A 544 -1.64 21.14 7.25
N LEU A 545 -2.31 21.20 8.39
CA LEU A 545 -2.91 20.01 9.04
C LEU A 545 -4.08 19.41 8.25
N THR A 546 -4.79 20.19 7.47
CA THR A 546 -6.00 19.75 6.74
C THR A 546 -5.97 20.11 5.25
N SER A 547 -4.88 20.69 4.74
CA SER A 547 -4.77 21.12 3.34
C SER A 547 -4.85 19.98 2.33
N THR A 548 -4.47 18.77 2.75
CA THR A 548 -4.49 17.57 1.92
C THR A 548 -5.69 16.67 2.19
N ASN A 549 -6.68 17.21 2.91
CA ASN A 549 -7.93 16.53 3.23
C ASN A 549 -7.70 15.13 3.85
N ILE A 550 -6.90 15.09 4.91
CA ILE A 550 -6.67 13.85 5.67
C ILE A 550 -7.93 13.56 6.47
N PRO A 551 -8.61 12.44 6.24
CA PRO A 551 -9.94 12.21 6.81
C PRO A 551 -9.95 11.92 8.31
N TRP A 552 -8.79 11.87 8.96
CA TRP A 552 -8.65 11.59 10.39
C TRP A 552 -8.35 12.83 11.23
N ILE A 553 -8.15 13.99 10.59
CA ILE A 553 -7.78 15.23 11.26
C ILE A 553 -8.89 16.26 11.05
N LEU A 554 -9.42 16.77 12.15
CA LEU A 554 -10.34 17.89 12.18
C LEU A 554 -9.67 19.07 12.87
N ARG A 555 -9.88 20.26 12.38
CA ARG A 555 -9.23 21.46 12.91
C ARG A 555 -10.26 22.41 13.51
N LEU A 556 -9.99 22.90 14.69
CA LEU A 556 -10.70 23.99 15.34
C LEU A 556 -9.75 25.18 15.56
N PRO A 557 -10.27 26.40 15.69
CA PRO A 557 -9.45 27.57 16.04
C PRO A 557 -8.59 27.32 17.28
N LYS A 558 -7.40 27.88 17.34
CA LYS A 558 -6.44 27.65 18.45
C LYS A 558 -6.95 28.17 19.79
N GLU A 559 -7.84 29.16 19.78
CA GLU A 559 -8.48 29.72 20.99
C GLU A 559 -9.63 28.86 21.52
N THR A 560 -10.01 27.80 20.81
CA THR A 560 -11.08 26.91 21.25
C THR A 560 -10.70 26.26 22.59
N ASP A 561 -11.59 26.35 23.58
CA ASP A 561 -11.37 25.64 24.85
C ASP A 561 -11.31 24.11 24.60
N PRO A 562 -10.31 23.39 25.09
CA PRO A 562 -10.27 21.93 25.02
C PRO A 562 -11.55 21.24 25.52
N ALA A 563 -12.34 21.89 26.38
CA ALA A 563 -13.64 21.39 26.81
C ALA A 563 -14.66 21.33 25.66
N GLU A 564 -14.63 22.28 24.76
CA GLU A 564 -15.49 22.27 23.56
C GLU A 564 -15.09 21.15 22.60
N ALA A 565 -13.78 20.92 22.39
CA ALA A 565 -13.30 19.81 21.60
C ALA A 565 -13.70 18.46 22.21
N LEU A 566 -13.56 18.31 23.54
CA LEU A 566 -14.01 17.13 24.27
C LEU A 566 -15.52 16.92 24.11
N ARG A 567 -16.33 17.94 24.30
CA ARG A 567 -17.79 17.87 24.13
C ARG A 567 -18.17 17.38 22.72
N ARG A 568 -17.54 17.89 21.66
CA ARG A 568 -17.76 17.40 20.28
C ARG A 568 -17.44 15.92 20.14
N VAL A 569 -16.34 15.45 20.74
CA VAL A 569 -15.99 14.02 20.74
C VAL A 569 -17.05 13.20 21.46
N LEU A 570 -17.49 13.65 22.64
CA LEU A 570 -18.50 12.94 23.45
C LEU A 570 -19.86 12.89 22.76
N ASP A 571 -20.32 14.02 22.20
CA ASP A 571 -21.58 14.10 21.44
C ASP A 571 -21.56 13.19 20.20
N ALA A 572 -20.44 13.15 19.48
CA ALA A 572 -20.26 12.26 18.35
C ALA A 572 -20.21 10.78 18.80
N ALA A 573 -19.49 10.48 19.88
CA ALA A 573 -19.38 9.13 20.45
C ALA A 573 -20.73 8.59 20.97
N ALA A 574 -21.57 9.45 21.50
CA ALA A 574 -22.93 9.07 21.91
C ALA A 574 -23.78 8.55 20.73
N ARG A 575 -23.51 9.04 19.52
CA ARG A 575 -24.19 8.59 18.28
C ARG A 575 -23.52 7.41 17.60
N SER A 576 -22.18 7.33 17.64
CA SER A 576 -21.40 6.34 16.91
C SER A 576 -21.08 5.09 17.71
N GLY A 577 -21.18 5.14 19.03
CA GLY A 577 -20.56 4.14 19.90
C GLY A 577 -19.02 4.21 19.87
N PRO A 578 -18.32 3.22 20.47
CA PRO A 578 -16.86 3.21 20.63
C PRO A 578 -16.12 2.70 19.38
N ASN A 579 -16.49 3.15 18.19
CA ASN A 579 -15.82 2.83 16.94
C ASN A 579 -15.17 4.06 16.33
N ARG A 580 -13.87 4.01 16.07
CA ARG A 580 -13.07 5.15 15.60
C ARG A 580 -13.55 5.70 14.27
N ALA A 581 -13.92 4.83 13.32
CA ALA A 581 -14.35 5.27 12.01
C ALA A 581 -15.76 5.86 12.03
N ALA A 582 -16.68 5.24 12.76
CA ALA A 582 -18.02 5.78 12.95
C ALA A 582 -17.98 7.12 13.72
N LEU A 583 -17.09 7.24 14.71
CA LEU A 583 -16.85 8.52 15.40
C LEU A 583 -16.36 9.60 14.44
N ARG A 584 -15.36 9.28 13.60
CA ARG A 584 -14.86 10.20 12.57
C ARG A 584 -15.99 10.73 11.69
N GLU A 585 -16.85 9.85 11.20
CA GLU A 585 -17.98 10.24 10.34
C GLU A 585 -18.96 11.17 11.05
N GLN A 586 -19.24 10.91 12.32
CA GLN A 586 -20.08 11.80 13.13
C GLN A 586 -19.42 13.16 13.37
N LEU A 587 -18.09 13.20 13.52
CA LEU A 587 -17.35 14.45 13.68
C LEU A 587 -17.32 15.28 12.39
N ILE A 588 -17.22 14.64 11.23
CA ILE A 588 -17.20 15.30 9.91
C ILE A 588 -18.62 15.74 9.51
N GLY A 589 -19.61 14.89 9.69
CA GLY A 589 -21.01 15.15 9.31
C GLY A 589 -21.77 16.09 10.24
N GLY A 590 -21.22 16.35 11.42
CA GLY A 590 -21.79 17.24 12.42
C GLY A 590 -21.36 18.70 12.32
N ASN A 591 -20.85 19.14 11.19
CA ASN A 591 -20.61 20.55 10.94
C ASN A 591 -21.92 21.22 10.51
N PRO A 592 -22.44 22.21 11.28
CA PRO A 592 -23.52 23.06 10.82
C PRO A 592 -23.07 23.98 9.70
#